data_c411195e3716f024828d2969dc8bcdb8
#
_entry.id   c411195e3716f024828d2969dc8bcdb8
#
_cell.length_a   1.000
_cell.length_b   1.000
_cell.length_c   1.000
_cell.angle_alpha   90.00
_cell.angle_beta   90.00
_cell.angle_gamma   90.00
#
_symmetry.space_group_name_H-M   'P 1'
#
loop_
_entity.id
_entity.type
_entity.pdbx_description
1 polymer ?
#
loop_
_entity_poly.entity_id
_entity_poly.type
_entity_poly.pdbx_seq_one_letter_code
_entity_poly.pdbx_strand_id
1 'polypeptide(L)'
;MKLKLNWESALLALLIVEILLFGALNPRMLDLNMLLFSTSDFICIGIVALPLTLVIISGGIDISLGSTIGLCAIALGVMTQAGWPLWLAVSLTLLLGLLCGLFNSALIHYTGISPLVITLGTLYLYGG
;
A
#
# COMPACT_ATOMS: atom_id res chain seq x y z
N MET A 1 -35.08 -14.78 25.01
CA MET A 1 -34.16 -15.17 23.95
C MET A 1 -32.82 -14.46 24.24
N LYS A 2 -31.83 -15.17 24.82
CA LYS A 2 -30.51 -14.56 25.11
C LYS A 2 -29.76 -14.52 23.78
N LEU A 3 -29.66 -13.36 23.17
CA LEU A 3 -28.73 -13.11 22.06
C LEU A 3 -27.33 -13.45 22.56
N LYS A 4 -26.80 -14.60 22.17
CA LYS A 4 -25.37 -14.86 22.30
C LYS A 4 -24.68 -13.92 21.33
N LEU A 5 -24.20 -12.79 21.81
CA LEU A 5 -23.32 -11.93 21.04
C LEU A 5 -22.03 -12.72 20.75
N ASN A 6 -21.98 -13.36 19.61
CA ASN A 6 -20.75 -13.87 19.06
C ASN A 6 -19.92 -12.66 18.60
N TRP A 7 -18.59 -12.78 18.71
CA TRP A 7 -17.66 -11.73 18.24
C TRP A 7 -18.01 -11.21 16.85
N GLU A 8 -18.41 -12.11 15.95
CA GLU A 8 -18.85 -11.78 14.58
C GLU A 8 -20.12 -10.91 14.54
N SER A 9 -21.10 -11.21 15.38
CA SER A 9 -22.33 -10.40 15.45
C SER A 9 -22.10 -9.02 16.06
N ALA A 10 -21.15 -8.90 16.99
CA ALA A 10 -20.75 -7.61 17.53
C ALA A 10 -20.04 -6.73 16.48
N LEU A 11 -19.15 -7.33 15.67
CA LEU A 11 -18.50 -6.63 14.57
C LEU A 11 -19.50 -6.20 13.48
N LEU A 12 -20.45 -7.07 13.13
CA LEU A 12 -21.50 -6.74 12.17
C LEU A 12 -22.38 -5.59 12.67
N ALA A 13 -22.76 -5.62 13.95
CA ALA A 13 -23.55 -4.56 14.55
C ALA A 13 -22.78 -3.22 14.57
N LEU A 14 -21.48 -3.26 14.91
CA LEU A 14 -20.61 -2.09 14.87
C LEU A 14 -20.53 -1.50 13.45
N LEU A 15 -20.31 -2.33 12.44
CA LEU A 15 -20.27 -1.92 11.03
C LEU A 15 -21.57 -1.24 10.60
N ILE A 16 -22.73 -1.82 10.98
CA ILE A 16 -24.04 -1.23 10.66
C ILE A 16 -24.18 0.13 11.35
N VAL A 17 -23.81 0.23 12.62
CA VAL A 17 -23.88 1.51 13.38
C VAL A 17 -22.96 2.56 12.73
N GLU A 18 -21.75 2.19 12.31
CA GLU A 18 -20.84 3.10 11.61
C GLU A 18 -21.45 3.62 10.29
N ILE A 19 -21.98 2.72 9.46
CA ILE A 19 -22.59 3.11 8.19
C ILE A 19 -23.77 4.05 8.40
N LEU A 20 -24.65 3.77 9.37
CA LEU A 20 -25.81 4.60 9.68
C LEU A 20 -25.39 5.96 10.26
N LEU A 21 -24.43 5.96 11.19
CA LEU A 21 -23.95 7.17 11.84
C LEU A 21 -23.28 8.11 10.82
N PHE A 22 -22.31 7.60 10.07
CA PHE A 22 -21.58 8.41 9.09
C PHE A 22 -22.43 8.78 7.89
N GLY A 23 -23.34 7.90 7.45
CA GLY A 23 -24.31 8.20 6.41
C GLY A 23 -25.28 9.31 6.81
N ALA A 24 -25.69 9.37 8.10
CA ALA A 24 -26.52 10.44 8.62
C ALA A 24 -25.76 11.77 8.76
N LEU A 25 -24.48 11.72 9.14
CA LEU A 25 -23.62 12.90 9.27
C LEU A 25 -23.19 13.47 7.92
N ASN A 26 -22.96 12.62 6.93
CA ASN A 26 -22.55 13.03 5.60
C ASN A 26 -23.21 12.15 4.52
N PRO A 27 -24.32 12.60 3.93
CA PRO A 27 -25.04 11.84 2.90
C PRO A 27 -24.19 11.45 1.68
N ARG A 28 -23.08 12.17 1.41
CA ARG A 28 -22.15 11.83 0.33
C ARG A 28 -21.44 10.50 0.56
N MET A 29 -21.34 10.05 1.80
CA MET A 29 -20.73 8.74 2.11
C MET A 29 -21.58 7.55 1.62
N LEU A 30 -22.87 7.77 1.36
CA LEU A 30 -23.78 6.78 0.77
C LEU A 30 -23.88 6.90 -0.75
N ASP A 31 -23.16 7.83 -1.37
CA ASP A 31 -23.08 7.94 -2.82
C ASP A 31 -22.28 6.75 -3.38
N LEU A 32 -22.95 5.99 -4.26
CA LEU A 32 -22.37 4.79 -4.87
C LEU A 32 -21.05 5.10 -5.62
N ASN A 33 -20.97 6.25 -6.30
CA ASN A 33 -19.76 6.65 -7.01
C ASN A 33 -18.60 6.90 -6.03
N MET A 34 -18.87 7.52 -4.89
CA MET A 34 -17.86 7.78 -3.86
C MET A 34 -17.40 6.48 -3.21
N LEU A 35 -18.32 5.56 -2.93
CA LEU A 35 -18.00 4.21 -2.44
C LEU A 35 -17.14 3.42 -3.42
N LEU A 36 -17.49 3.44 -4.72
CA LEU A 36 -16.71 2.78 -5.76
C LEU A 36 -15.32 3.41 -5.91
N PHE A 37 -15.22 4.74 -5.78
CA PHE A 37 -13.93 5.42 -5.83
C PHE A 37 -13.04 5.06 -4.65
N SER A 38 -13.61 5.01 -3.43
CA SER A 38 -12.90 4.56 -2.22
C SER A 38 -12.47 3.09 -2.30
N THR A 39 -13.19 2.26 -3.05
CA THR A 39 -12.82 0.85 -3.25
C THR A 39 -11.49 0.71 -4.00
N SER A 40 -11.14 1.66 -4.88
CA SER A 40 -9.85 1.64 -5.58
C SER A 40 -8.65 1.73 -4.63
N ASP A 41 -8.77 2.44 -3.52
CA ASP A 41 -7.72 2.52 -2.50
C ASP A 41 -7.47 1.16 -1.84
N PHE A 42 -8.54 0.41 -1.56
CA PHE A 42 -8.44 -0.96 -1.03
C PHE A 42 -7.80 -1.92 -2.03
N ILE A 43 -8.10 -1.77 -3.32
CA ILE A 43 -7.48 -2.57 -4.38
C ILE A 43 -5.97 -2.31 -4.42
N CYS A 44 -5.55 -1.05 -4.38
CA CYS A 44 -4.13 -0.68 -4.34
C CYS A 44 -3.43 -1.29 -3.11
N ILE A 45 -4.04 -1.18 -1.92
CA ILE A 45 -3.51 -1.79 -0.70
C ILE A 45 -3.43 -3.32 -0.84
N GLY A 46 -4.45 -3.96 -1.41
CA GLY A 46 -4.47 -5.39 -1.66
C GLY A 46 -3.36 -5.87 -2.60
N ILE A 47 -3.11 -5.14 -3.69
CA ILE A 47 -2.01 -5.44 -4.63
C ILE A 47 -0.65 -5.34 -3.93
N VAL A 48 -0.47 -4.34 -3.06
CA VAL A 48 0.77 -4.14 -2.31
C VAL A 48 0.94 -5.17 -1.20
N ALA A 49 -0.15 -5.61 -0.58
CA ALA A 49 -0.12 -6.61 0.48
C ALA A 49 0.37 -7.99 0.02
N LEU A 50 0.13 -8.36 -1.25
CA LEU A 50 0.56 -9.65 -1.80
C LEU A 50 2.08 -9.84 -1.76
N PRO A 51 2.91 -8.97 -2.39
CA PRO A 51 4.36 -9.11 -2.31
C PRO A 51 4.90 -8.92 -0.88
N LEU A 52 4.28 -8.03 -0.08
CA LEU A 52 4.67 -7.85 1.32
C LEU A 52 4.46 -9.13 2.14
N THR A 53 3.38 -9.86 1.88
CA THR A 53 3.13 -11.17 2.51
C THR A 53 4.25 -12.16 2.18
N LEU A 54 4.75 -12.19 0.95
CA LEU A 54 5.88 -13.05 0.58
C LEU A 54 7.17 -12.67 1.32
N VAL A 55 7.42 -11.39 1.51
CA VAL A 55 8.57 -10.89 2.30
C VAL A 55 8.46 -11.36 3.75
N ILE A 56 7.27 -11.25 4.37
CA ILE A 56 7.03 -11.67 5.75
C ILE A 56 7.17 -13.21 5.90
N ILE A 57 6.63 -13.99 4.97
CA ILE A 57 6.75 -15.45 4.99
C ILE A 57 8.22 -15.89 4.86
N SER A 58 9.03 -15.16 4.10
CA SER A 58 10.48 -15.42 3.99
C SER A 58 11.29 -14.99 5.22
N GLY A 59 10.63 -14.47 6.26
CA GLY A 59 11.28 -14.00 7.50
C GLY A 59 11.86 -12.59 7.40
N GLY A 60 11.57 -11.86 6.30
CA GLY A 60 11.97 -10.48 6.11
C GLY A 60 10.97 -9.48 6.67
N ILE A 61 11.43 -8.25 6.84
CA ILE A 61 10.58 -7.08 7.14
C ILE A 61 11.02 -5.98 6.17
N ASP A 62 10.09 -5.44 5.39
CA ASP A 62 10.35 -4.31 4.50
C ASP A 62 9.45 -3.13 4.86
N ILE A 63 10.05 -2.13 5.50
CA ILE A 63 9.38 -0.87 5.84
C ILE A 63 9.63 0.23 4.82
N SER A 64 10.50 0.00 3.82
CA SER A 64 10.79 0.95 2.74
C SER A 64 9.72 0.96 1.62
N LEU A 65 8.76 0.03 1.68
CA LEU A 65 7.74 -0.15 0.65
C LEU A 65 6.97 1.15 0.38
N GLY A 66 6.57 1.87 1.43
CA GLY A 66 5.83 3.14 1.30
C GLY A 66 6.63 4.22 0.56
N SER A 67 7.92 4.37 0.90
CA SER A 67 8.79 5.33 0.22
C SER A 67 9.14 4.90 -1.21
N THR A 68 9.27 3.61 -1.47
CA THR A 68 9.43 3.07 -2.83
C THR A 68 8.23 3.38 -3.70
N ILE A 69 7.01 3.22 -3.18
CA ILE A 69 5.77 3.59 -3.88
C ILE A 69 5.75 5.10 -4.15
N GLY A 70 6.10 5.92 -3.16
CA GLY A 70 6.19 7.38 -3.30
C GLY A 70 7.18 7.79 -4.38
N LEU A 71 8.39 7.23 -4.37
CA LEU A 71 9.42 7.48 -5.38
C LEU A 71 8.93 7.09 -6.78
N CYS A 72 8.33 5.93 -6.93
CA CYS A 72 7.75 5.45 -8.18
C CYS A 72 6.62 6.36 -8.68
N ALA A 73 5.75 6.82 -7.79
CA ALA A 73 4.65 7.73 -8.14
C ALA A 73 5.18 9.09 -8.62
N ILE A 74 6.18 9.65 -7.95
CA ILE A 74 6.84 10.90 -8.36
C ILE A 74 7.54 10.72 -9.71
N ALA A 75 8.30 9.63 -9.89
CA ALA A 75 8.99 9.35 -11.15
C ALA A 75 8.00 9.25 -12.32
N LEU A 76 6.89 8.52 -12.14
CA LEU A 76 5.82 8.40 -13.14
C LEU A 76 5.20 9.78 -13.45
N GLY A 77 4.90 10.57 -12.42
CA GLY A 77 4.34 11.91 -12.56
C GLY A 77 5.25 12.85 -13.34
N VAL A 78 6.54 12.87 -13.02
CA VAL A 78 7.55 13.71 -13.71
C VAL A 78 7.68 13.31 -15.18
N MET A 79 7.78 12.02 -15.49
CA MET A 79 7.88 11.53 -16.87
C MET A 79 6.63 11.86 -17.69
N THR A 80 5.45 11.68 -17.12
CA THR A 80 4.19 12.00 -17.82
C THR A 80 4.01 13.50 -18.04
N GLN A 81 4.39 14.34 -17.06
CA GLN A 81 4.39 15.79 -17.21
C GLN A 81 5.41 16.28 -18.27
N ALA A 82 6.53 15.59 -18.41
CA ALA A 82 7.53 15.87 -19.44
C ALA A 82 7.09 15.39 -20.85
N GLY A 83 5.88 14.86 -21.01
CA GLY A 83 5.32 14.44 -22.29
C GLY A 83 5.80 13.07 -22.77
N TRP A 84 6.38 12.25 -21.90
CA TRP A 84 6.81 10.91 -22.28
C TRP A 84 5.62 10.00 -22.58
N PRO A 85 5.72 9.07 -23.54
CA PRO A 85 4.68 8.10 -23.80
C PRO A 85 4.37 7.29 -22.54
N LEU A 86 3.09 7.13 -22.21
CA LEU A 86 2.65 6.47 -20.96
C LEU A 86 3.26 5.07 -20.79
N TRP A 87 3.32 4.28 -21.87
CA TRP A 87 3.88 2.93 -21.82
C TRP A 87 5.36 2.93 -21.41
N LEU A 88 6.14 3.94 -21.88
CA LEU A 88 7.55 4.08 -21.53
C LEU A 88 7.70 4.55 -20.08
N ALA A 89 6.92 5.53 -19.64
CA ALA A 89 6.93 6.03 -18.28
C ALA A 89 6.57 4.91 -17.27
N VAL A 90 5.55 4.11 -17.57
CA VAL A 90 5.17 2.95 -16.73
C VAL A 90 6.28 1.91 -16.69
N SER A 91 6.85 1.55 -17.85
CA SER A 91 7.93 0.53 -17.90
C SER A 91 9.16 0.94 -17.09
N LEU A 92 9.56 2.22 -17.19
CA LEU A 92 10.71 2.73 -16.43
C LEU A 92 10.39 2.83 -14.92
N THR A 93 9.16 3.17 -14.57
CA THR A 93 8.74 3.19 -13.15
C THR A 93 8.75 1.78 -12.55
N LEU A 94 8.29 0.77 -13.28
CA LEU A 94 8.36 -0.63 -12.84
C LEU A 94 9.82 -1.08 -12.67
N LEU A 95 10.69 -0.70 -13.61
CA LEU A 95 12.12 -0.98 -13.52
C LEU A 95 12.73 -0.30 -12.29
N LEU A 96 12.36 0.95 -12.02
CA LEU A 96 12.82 1.67 -10.83
C LEU A 96 12.43 0.95 -9.54
N GLY A 97 11.16 0.55 -9.40
CA GLY A 97 10.70 -0.23 -8.23
C GLY A 97 11.44 -1.55 -8.07
N LEU A 98 11.68 -2.26 -9.19
CA LEU A 98 12.49 -3.49 -9.20
C LEU A 98 13.92 -3.24 -8.71
N LEU A 99 14.57 -2.17 -9.18
CA LEU A 99 15.92 -1.79 -8.76
C LEU A 99 15.98 -1.44 -7.27
N CYS A 100 14.98 -0.74 -6.74
CA CYS A 100 14.89 -0.46 -5.30
C CYS A 100 14.82 -1.76 -4.47
N GLY A 101 13.99 -2.71 -4.88
CA GLY A 101 13.89 -4.01 -4.22
C GLY A 101 15.17 -4.86 -4.33
N LEU A 102 15.80 -4.88 -5.52
CA LEU A 102 17.09 -5.55 -5.72
C LEU A 102 18.20 -4.92 -4.88
N PHE A 103 18.22 -3.60 -4.75
CA PHE A 103 19.19 -2.89 -3.91
C PHE A 103 19.04 -3.27 -2.45
N ASN A 104 17.81 -3.28 -1.90
CA ASN A 104 17.54 -3.76 -0.55
C ASN A 104 18.01 -5.21 -0.36
N SER A 105 17.62 -6.09 -1.26
CA SER A 105 17.99 -7.50 -1.23
C SER A 105 19.51 -7.71 -1.28
N ALA A 106 20.20 -6.99 -2.15
CA ALA A 106 21.66 -7.05 -2.26
C ALA A 106 22.33 -6.57 -0.95
N LEU A 107 21.88 -5.44 -0.38
CA LEU A 107 22.41 -4.95 0.88
C LEU A 107 22.24 -5.99 2.00
N ILE A 108 21.03 -6.55 2.14
CA ILE A 108 20.75 -7.56 3.18
C ILE A 108 21.65 -8.78 2.98
N HIS A 109 21.77 -9.26 1.73
CA HIS A 109 22.54 -10.46 1.42
C HIS A 109 24.05 -10.29 1.66
N TYR A 110 24.63 -9.19 1.17
CA TYR A 110 26.09 -8.99 1.23
C TYR A 110 26.59 -8.47 2.57
N THR A 111 25.76 -7.69 3.30
CA THR A 111 26.18 -7.14 4.60
C THR A 111 25.84 -8.04 5.77
N GLY A 112 24.84 -8.93 5.63
CA GLY A 112 24.31 -9.73 6.73
C GLY A 112 23.56 -8.91 7.78
N ILE A 113 23.31 -7.61 7.51
CA ILE A 113 22.57 -6.73 8.41
C ILE A 113 21.08 -7.09 8.35
N SER A 114 20.39 -6.96 9.48
CA SER A 114 18.95 -7.25 9.58
C SER A 114 18.13 -6.50 8.53
N PRO A 115 17.16 -7.17 7.85
CA PRO A 115 16.27 -6.55 6.89
C PRO A 115 15.60 -5.28 7.41
N LEU A 116 15.22 -5.26 8.68
CA LEU A 116 14.60 -4.10 9.33
C LEU A 116 15.51 -2.86 9.30
N VAL A 117 16.81 -3.03 9.57
CA VAL A 117 17.76 -1.91 9.60
C VAL A 117 18.04 -1.39 8.19
N ILE A 118 18.23 -2.30 7.21
CA ILE A 118 18.46 -1.92 5.81
C ILE A 118 17.25 -1.18 5.25
N THR A 119 16.04 -1.72 5.44
CA THR A 119 14.82 -1.12 4.90
C THR A 119 14.44 0.18 5.63
N LEU A 120 14.84 0.34 6.88
CA LEU A 120 14.74 1.63 7.58
C LEU A 120 15.68 2.69 6.93
N GLY A 121 16.91 2.32 6.62
CA GLY A 121 17.85 3.19 5.92
C GLY A 121 17.33 3.60 4.53
N THR A 122 16.83 2.64 3.76
CA THR A 122 16.29 2.91 2.42
C THR A 122 14.93 3.61 2.44
N LEU A 123 14.14 3.48 3.52
CA LEU A 123 12.96 4.32 3.74
C LEU A 123 13.30 5.80 3.66
N TYR A 124 14.36 6.22 4.35
CA TYR A 124 14.82 7.61 4.30
C TYR A 124 15.52 7.96 2.98
N LEU A 125 16.26 7.02 2.40
CA LEU A 125 16.94 7.23 1.12
C LEU A 125 15.96 7.50 -0.03
N TYR A 126 14.85 6.77 -0.07
CA TYR A 126 13.83 6.89 -1.13
C TYR A 126 12.77 7.96 -0.82
N GLY A 127 12.58 8.26 0.47
CA GLY A 127 11.58 9.24 0.90
C GLY A 127 12.06 10.70 0.85
N GLY A 128 13.37 10.91 0.77
CA GLY A 128 13.98 12.26 0.69
C GLY A 128 14.25 12.84 2.06
#